data_c52ce688fea98f245a38d8514e045441
#
_entry.id   c52ce688fea98f245a38d8514e045441
#
_cell.length_a   1.000
_cell.length_b   1.000
_cell.length_c   1.000
_cell.angle_alpha   90.00
_cell.angle_beta   90.00
_cell.angle_gamma   90.00
#
_symmetry.space_group_name_H-M   'P 1'
#
loop_
_entity.id
_entity.type
_entity.pdbx_description
1 polymer ?
#
loop_
_entity_poly.entity_id
_entity_poly.type
_entity_poly.pdbx_seq_one_letter_code
_entity_poly.pdbx_strand_id
1 'polypeptide(L)'
;MKILDIFKEGIKIVWSNIIYFILFTLLIFLTITYSKKFIINNFIYTLITIFTIIIVAKYYENYKINIKRFTIYYFILLIFNFLTNVIYSSALLTSFALSLRVVFAYFGYIFFIKEINFKYSLKYSFSLFRLNVYSMLETIIFSYIILYIPLYAYLMRYTSSKISLVYSTMKVDDLVKMVFDLLGEKIIFIRTYVILVSICVTLNLGILYYNLTKLKGGENNR
;
A
#
# COMPACT_ATOMS: atom_id res chain seq x y z
N MET A 1 -1.04 -5.95 20.32
CA MET A 1 0.39 -5.87 19.88
C MET A 1 0.73 -4.41 19.72
N LYS A 2 1.91 -3.97 20.19
CA LYS A 2 2.34 -2.57 20.00
C LYS A 2 2.69 -2.34 18.53
N ILE A 3 2.41 -1.16 18.00
CA ILE A 3 2.65 -0.84 16.58
C ILE A 3 4.12 -1.03 16.17
N LEU A 4 5.04 -0.76 17.09
CA LEU A 4 6.48 -1.00 16.88
C LEU A 4 6.82 -2.48 16.62
N ASP A 5 6.04 -3.41 17.18
CA ASP A 5 6.25 -4.85 16.96
C ASP A 5 5.82 -5.23 15.55
N ILE A 6 4.76 -4.61 15.00
CA ILE A 6 4.35 -4.78 13.60
C ILE A 6 5.49 -4.36 12.67
N PHE A 7 6.10 -3.20 12.92
CA PHE A 7 7.22 -2.72 12.11
C PHE A 7 8.45 -3.61 12.21
N LYS A 8 8.83 -4.05 13.42
CA LYS A 8 9.95 -4.98 13.60
C LYS A 8 9.73 -6.28 12.85
N GLU A 9 8.51 -6.81 12.91
CA GLU A 9 8.14 -8.03 12.19
C GLU A 9 8.12 -7.79 10.67
N GLY A 10 7.63 -6.63 10.22
CA GLY A 10 7.68 -6.19 8.83
C GLY A 10 9.12 -6.14 8.29
N ILE A 11 10.04 -5.58 9.05
CA ILE A 11 11.47 -5.55 8.68
C ILE A 11 12.03 -6.97 8.55
N LYS A 12 11.68 -7.89 9.46
CA LYS A 12 12.12 -9.30 9.38
C LYS A 12 11.59 -9.98 8.10
N ILE A 13 10.32 -9.76 7.76
CA ILE A 13 9.72 -10.32 6.54
C ILE A 13 10.41 -9.77 5.30
N VAL A 14 10.65 -8.46 5.24
CA VAL A 14 11.38 -7.83 4.13
C VAL A 14 12.79 -8.40 4.02
N TRP A 15 13.50 -8.51 5.13
CA TRP A 15 14.88 -9.02 5.15
C TRP A 15 14.98 -10.47 4.71
N SER A 16 14.07 -11.34 5.21
CA SER A 16 14.05 -12.75 4.78
C SER A 16 13.62 -12.94 3.32
N ASN A 17 13.03 -11.93 2.69
CA ASN A 17 12.56 -11.94 1.31
C ASN A 17 13.21 -10.81 0.47
N ILE A 18 14.38 -10.34 0.86
CA ILE A 18 15.03 -9.14 0.31
C ILE A 18 15.16 -9.17 -1.22
N ILE A 19 15.44 -10.33 -1.79
CA ILE A 19 15.59 -10.51 -3.24
C ILE A 19 14.28 -10.15 -3.96
N TYR A 20 13.14 -10.60 -3.44
CA TYR A 20 11.83 -10.26 -4.04
C TYR A 20 11.53 -8.77 -3.94
N PHE A 21 11.85 -8.12 -2.82
CA PHE A 21 11.64 -6.68 -2.65
C PHE A 21 12.58 -5.85 -3.53
N ILE A 22 13.81 -6.28 -3.76
CA ILE A 22 14.72 -5.65 -4.73
C ILE A 22 14.15 -5.79 -6.15
N LEU A 23 13.69 -6.98 -6.53
CA LEU A 23 13.07 -7.20 -7.84
C LEU A 23 11.80 -6.36 -8.02
N PHE A 24 10.96 -6.23 -7.00
CA PHE A 24 9.77 -5.37 -7.03
C PHE A 24 10.16 -3.91 -7.23
N THR A 25 11.16 -3.42 -6.49
CA THR A 25 11.65 -2.04 -6.62
C THR A 25 12.16 -1.78 -8.02
N LEU A 26 12.96 -2.69 -8.57
CA LEU A 26 13.51 -2.59 -9.91
C LEU A 26 12.41 -2.63 -10.98
N LEU A 27 11.43 -3.52 -10.83
CA LEU A 27 10.30 -3.64 -11.74
C LEU A 27 9.44 -2.36 -11.73
N ILE A 28 9.15 -1.80 -10.55
CA ILE A 28 8.42 -0.54 -10.40
C ILE A 28 9.20 0.60 -11.09
N PHE A 29 10.49 0.71 -10.77
CA PHE A 29 11.35 1.76 -11.34
C PHE A 29 11.39 1.68 -12.88
N LEU A 30 11.63 0.51 -13.43
CA LEU A 30 11.64 0.29 -14.89
C LEU A 30 10.29 0.63 -15.51
N THR A 31 9.19 0.21 -14.85
CA THR A 31 7.86 0.47 -15.38
C THR A 31 7.53 1.96 -15.41
N ILE A 32 7.86 2.69 -14.34
CA ILE A 32 7.64 4.14 -14.28
C ILE A 32 8.52 4.87 -15.30
N THR A 33 9.75 4.40 -15.52
CA THR A 33 10.71 5.03 -16.43
C THR A 33 10.31 4.83 -17.88
N TYR A 34 9.97 3.60 -18.28
CA TYR A 34 9.76 3.24 -19.67
C TYR A 34 8.28 3.23 -20.09
N SER A 35 7.35 3.01 -19.16
CA SER A 35 5.93 2.98 -19.48
C SER A 35 5.25 4.29 -19.09
N LYS A 36 4.96 5.12 -20.08
CA LYS A 36 4.07 6.27 -19.93
C LYS A 36 2.60 5.86 -19.83
N LYS A 37 2.28 4.59 -20.06
CA LYS A 37 0.91 4.07 -20.07
C LYS A 37 0.46 3.73 -18.65
N PHE A 38 -0.46 4.50 -18.13
CA PHE A 38 -1.11 4.34 -16.85
C PHE A 38 -1.63 2.90 -16.58
N ILE A 39 -2.16 2.25 -17.62
CA ILE A 39 -2.69 0.89 -17.53
C ILE A 39 -1.60 -0.12 -17.11
N ILE A 40 -0.42 -0.07 -17.74
CA ILE A 40 0.69 -1.00 -17.46
C ILE A 40 1.16 -0.84 -16.00
N ASN A 41 1.24 0.39 -15.51
CA ASN A 41 1.61 0.66 -14.14
C ASN A 41 0.63 0.03 -13.13
N ASN A 42 -0.68 0.11 -13.42
CA ASN A 42 -1.71 -0.52 -12.58
C ASN A 42 -1.62 -2.05 -12.58
N PHE A 43 -1.35 -2.68 -13.72
CA PHE A 43 -1.15 -4.13 -13.81
C PHE A 43 0.00 -4.57 -12.90
N ILE A 44 1.15 -3.93 -13.01
CA ILE A 44 2.35 -4.30 -12.25
C ILE A 44 2.17 -4.01 -10.77
N TYR A 45 1.61 -2.86 -10.41
CA TYR A 45 1.30 -2.52 -9.02
C TYR A 45 0.35 -3.54 -8.38
N THR A 46 -0.68 -3.96 -9.10
CA THR A 46 -1.63 -4.98 -8.64
C THR A 46 -0.94 -6.31 -8.39
N LEU A 47 -0.07 -6.76 -9.32
CA LEU A 47 0.71 -7.98 -9.14
C LEU A 47 1.61 -7.92 -7.91
N ILE A 48 2.37 -6.85 -7.74
CA ILE A 48 3.28 -6.68 -6.60
C ILE A 48 2.51 -6.68 -5.28
N THR A 49 1.34 -6.04 -5.23
CA THR A 49 0.48 -6.04 -4.04
C THR A 49 0.04 -7.46 -3.68
N ILE A 50 -0.37 -8.27 -4.65
CA ILE A 50 -0.75 -9.68 -4.40
C ILE A 50 0.44 -10.52 -3.96
N PHE A 51 1.61 -10.34 -4.59
CA PHE A 51 2.81 -11.04 -4.16
C PHE A 51 3.22 -10.66 -2.73
N THR A 52 3.05 -9.40 -2.33
CA THR A 52 3.27 -8.98 -0.94
C THR A 52 2.34 -9.73 0.02
N ILE A 53 1.05 -9.86 -0.32
CA ILE A 53 0.09 -10.66 0.46
C ILE A 53 0.54 -12.13 0.56
N ILE A 54 1.02 -12.72 -0.54
CA ILE A 54 1.52 -14.10 -0.56
C ILE A 54 2.76 -14.26 0.32
N ILE A 55 3.69 -13.31 0.28
CA ILE A 55 4.91 -13.34 1.10
C ILE A 55 4.53 -13.33 2.59
N VAL A 56 3.62 -12.44 2.99
CA VAL A 56 3.11 -12.39 4.37
C VAL A 56 2.41 -13.69 4.74
N ALA A 57 1.54 -14.22 3.87
CA ALA A 57 0.84 -15.47 4.12
C ALA A 57 1.81 -16.67 4.27
N LYS A 58 2.84 -16.75 3.43
CA LYS A 58 3.88 -17.78 3.55
C LYS A 58 4.70 -17.69 4.83
N TYR A 59 4.89 -16.48 5.34
CA TYR A 59 5.62 -16.27 6.58
C TYR A 59 4.86 -16.80 7.81
N TYR A 60 3.53 -16.63 7.82
CA TYR A 60 2.68 -17.05 8.95
C TYR A 60 2.08 -18.43 8.80
N GLU A 61 1.85 -18.87 7.56
CA GLU A 61 1.19 -20.12 7.22
C GLU A 61 1.94 -20.79 6.05
N ASN A 62 1.87 -22.11 5.99
CA ASN A 62 2.44 -22.85 4.86
C ASN A 62 1.51 -22.76 3.62
N TYR A 63 1.31 -21.54 3.12
CA TYR A 63 0.33 -21.24 2.08
C TYR A 63 0.75 -21.78 0.72
N LYS A 64 -0.17 -22.50 0.05
CA LYS A 64 -0.05 -22.94 -1.35
C LYS A 64 -0.95 -22.06 -2.22
N ILE A 65 -0.39 -21.58 -3.34
CA ILE A 65 -1.11 -20.66 -4.23
C ILE A 65 -2.24 -21.39 -4.96
N ASN A 66 -3.47 -20.93 -4.79
CA ASN A 66 -4.62 -21.36 -5.58
C ASN A 66 -4.75 -20.44 -6.80
N ILE A 67 -4.37 -20.93 -7.98
CA ILE A 67 -4.33 -20.15 -9.23
C ILE A 67 -5.69 -19.56 -9.58
N LYS A 68 -6.79 -20.30 -9.40
CA LYS A 68 -8.14 -19.81 -9.70
C LYS A 68 -8.49 -18.58 -8.83
N ARG A 69 -8.21 -18.64 -7.53
CA ARG A 69 -8.46 -17.52 -6.61
C ARG A 69 -7.51 -16.36 -6.83
N PHE A 70 -6.25 -16.66 -7.17
CA PHE A 70 -5.30 -15.63 -7.59
C PHE A 70 -5.84 -14.82 -8.76
N THR A 71 -6.30 -15.48 -9.82
CA THR A 71 -6.83 -14.82 -11.01
C THR A 71 -8.06 -13.96 -10.68
N ILE A 72 -9.02 -14.50 -9.92
CA ILE A 72 -10.23 -13.74 -9.53
C ILE A 72 -9.84 -12.51 -8.69
N TYR A 73 -8.97 -12.69 -7.70
CA TYR A 73 -8.56 -11.60 -6.82
C TYR A 73 -7.74 -10.54 -7.58
N TYR A 74 -6.90 -10.96 -8.52
CA TYR A 74 -6.15 -10.08 -9.40
C TYR A 74 -7.08 -9.13 -10.17
N PHE A 75 -8.12 -9.66 -10.81
CA PHE A 75 -9.08 -8.84 -11.54
C PHE A 75 -9.88 -7.90 -10.63
N ILE A 76 -10.32 -8.37 -9.47
CA ILE A 76 -11.02 -7.53 -8.49
C ILE A 76 -10.13 -6.35 -8.06
N LEU A 77 -8.88 -6.62 -7.71
CA LEU A 77 -7.94 -5.61 -7.26
C LEU A 77 -7.53 -4.65 -8.39
N LEU A 78 -7.42 -5.17 -9.62
CA LEU A 78 -7.14 -4.37 -10.80
C LEU A 78 -8.26 -3.38 -11.09
N ILE A 79 -9.51 -3.83 -11.10
CA ILE A 79 -10.69 -2.98 -11.28
C ILE A 79 -10.74 -1.93 -10.17
N PHE A 80 -10.51 -2.33 -8.92
CA PHE A 80 -10.51 -1.42 -7.79
C PHE A 80 -9.42 -0.35 -7.92
N ASN A 81 -8.19 -0.73 -8.28
CA ASN A 81 -7.09 0.21 -8.50
C ASN A 81 -7.38 1.15 -9.68
N PHE A 82 -8.00 0.65 -10.76
CA PHE A 82 -8.39 1.48 -11.89
C PHE A 82 -9.45 2.51 -11.49
N LEU A 83 -10.51 2.08 -10.81
CA LEU A 83 -11.56 2.96 -10.31
C LEU A 83 -11.01 4.03 -9.35
N THR A 84 -10.15 3.65 -8.40
CA THR A 84 -9.56 4.60 -7.48
C THR A 84 -8.72 5.65 -8.20
N ASN A 85 -8.00 5.29 -9.24
CA ASN A 85 -7.19 6.23 -10.00
C ASN A 85 -8.02 7.19 -10.87
N VAL A 86 -9.16 6.75 -11.41
CA VAL A 86 -10.12 7.63 -12.12
C VAL A 86 -10.80 8.61 -11.14
N ILE A 87 -11.02 8.16 -9.90
CA ILE A 87 -11.71 8.90 -8.85
C ILE A 87 -10.85 10.01 -8.23
N TYR A 88 -9.52 9.95 -8.36
CA TYR A 88 -8.60 10.98 -7.81
C TYR A 88 -8.78 12.40 -8.37
N SER A 89 -9.66 12.61 -9.34
CA SER A 89 -10.01 13.93 -9.86
C SER A 89 -10.81 14.82 -8.89
N SER A 90 -11.38 14.26 -7.82
CA SER A 90 -12.17 14.97 -6.81
C SER A 90 -11.74 14.60 -5.39
N ALA A 91 -11.54 15.59 -4.53
CA ALA A 91 -11.13 15.38 -3.12
C ALA A 91 -12.14 14.51 -2.35
N LEU A 92 -13.45 14.67 -2.60
CA LEU A 92 -14.51 13.86 -1.99
C LEU A 92 -14.43 12.40 -2.41
N LEU A 93 -14.25 12.15 -3.70
CA LEU A 93 -14.15 10.80 -4.25
C LEU A 93 -12.84 10.12 -3.82
N THR A 94 -11.76 10.88 -3.68
CA THR A 94 -10.48 10.39 -3.12
C THR A 94 -10.65 9.92 -1.69
N SER A 95 -11.33 10.70 -0.83
CA SER A 95 -11.59 10.33 0.56
C SER A 95 -12.45 9.06 0.65
N PHE A 96 -13.46 8.93 -0.22
CA PHE A 96 -14.29 7.73 -0.32
C PHE A 96 -13.49 6.51 -0.77
N ALA A 97 -12.65 6.63 -1.80
CA ALA A 97 -11.79 5.56 -2.28
C ALA A 97 -10.77 5.09 -1.22
N LEU A 98 -10.19 6.02 -0.47
CA LEU A 98 -9.31 5.71 0.65
C LEU A 98 -10.06 4.98 1.76
N SER A 99 -11.29 5.42 2.10
CA SER A 99 -12.13 4.75 3.09
C SER A 99 -12.47 3.32 2.66
N LEU A 100 -12.81 3.11 1.39
CA LEU A 100 -13.02 1.76 0.85
C LEU A 100 -11.77 0.91 0.90
N ARG A 101 -10.60 1.46 0.58
CA ARG A 101 -9.31 0.76 0.70
C ARG A 101 -9.07 0.29 2.13
N VAL A 102 -9.36 1.13 3.11
CA VAL A 102 -9.22 0.80 4.53
C VAL A 102 -10.19 -0.32 4.93
N VAL A 103 -11.46 -0.22 4.53
CA VAL A 103 -12.48 -1.25 4.81
C VAL A 103 -12.11 -2.60 4.20
N PHE A 104 -11.58 -2.60 2.97
CA PHE A 104 -11.21 -3.83 2.26
C PHE A 104 -9.76 -4.27 2.47
N ALA A 105 -9.00 -3.62 3.35
CA ALA A 105 -7.61 -3.97 3.59
C ALA A 105 -7.40 -5.45 3.96
N TYR A 106 -8.35 -6.06 4.68
CA TYR A 106 -8.28 -7.48 5.05
C TYR A 106 -8.90 -8.43 4.03
N PHE A 107 -9.65 -7.89 3.05
CA PHE A 107 -10.37 -8.71 2.09
C PHE A 107 -9.44 -9.66 1.32
N GLY A 108 -8.26 -9.18 0.91
CA GLY A 108 -7.27 -10.01 0.22
C GLY A 108 -6.84 -11.23 1.05
N TYR A 109 -6.55 -11.02 2.32
CA TYR A 109 -6.13 -12.10 3.21
C TYR A 109 -7.26 -13.11 3.45
N ILE A 110 -8.50 -12.66 3.59
CA ILE A 110 -9.64 -13.52 3.87
C ILE A 110 -10.08 -14.28 2.62
N PHE A 111 -10.27 -13.58 1.50
CA PHE A 111 -10.77 -14.18 0.28
C PHE A 111 -9.73 -15.06 -0.40
N PHE A 112 -8.51 -14.54 -0.54
CA PHE A 112 -7.46 -15.18 -1.31
C PHE A 112 -6.73 -16.24 -0.50
N ILE A 113 -6.34 -15.93 0.74
CA ILE A 113 -5.51 -16.82 1.57
C ILE A 113 -6.37 -17.86 2.31
N LYS A 114 -7.45 -17.44 2.98
CA LYS A 114 -8.33 -18.35 3.73
C LYS A 114 -9.35 -19.07 2.87
N GLU A 115 -9.37 -18.78 1.58
CA GLU A 115 -10.24 -19.42 0.59
C GLU A 115 -11.75 -19.34 0.92
N ILE A 116 -12.17 -18.34 1.67
CA ILE A 116 -13.56 -18.10 2.04
C ILE A 116 -14.32 -17.55 0.83
N ASN A 117 -15.63 -17.85 0.75
CA ASN A 117 -16.50 -17.35 -0.31
C ASN A 117 -16.54 -15.81 -0.32
N PHE A 118 -16.65 -15.20 -1.49
CA PHE A 118 -16.64 -13.75 -1.72
C PHE A 118 -17.55 -12.97 -0.77
N LYS A 119 -18.84 -13.37 -0.69
CA LYS A 119 -19.82 -12.71 0.19
C LYS A 119 -19.42 -12.75 1.67
N TYR A 120 -18.94 -13.90 2.13
CA TYR A 120 -18.48 -14.05 3.52
C TYR A 120 -17.18 -13.32 3.78
N SER A 121 -16.26 -13.27 2.80
CA SER A 121 -15.01 -12.53 2.90
C SER A 121 -15.25 -11.03 3.05
N LEU A 122 -16.20 -10.46 2.29
CA LEU A 122 -16.62 -9.07 2.45
C LEU A 122 -17.20 -8.80 3.82
N LYS A 123 -18.16 -9.62 4.26
CA LYS A 123 -18.80 -9.46 5.58
C LYS A 123 -17.77 -9.57 6.71
N TYR A 124 -16.86 -10.53 6.61
CA TYR A 124 -15.84 -10.75 7.63
C TYR A 124 -14.79 -9.64 7.65
N SER A 125 -14.34 -9.16 6.47
CA SER A 125 -13.45 -8.00 6.37
C SER A 125 -14.06 -6.75 7.01
N PHE A 126 -15.34 -6.49 6.74
CA PHE A 126 -16.06 -5.38 7.35
C PHE A 126 -16.21 -5.54 8.87
N SER A 127 -16.50 -6.75 9.34
CA SER A 127 -16.56 -7.06 10.78
C SER A 127 -15.21 -6.83 11.46
N LEU A 128 -14.11 -7.30 10.86
CA LEU A 128 -12.76 -7.07 11.39
C LEU A 128 -12.40 -5.59 11.41
N PHE A 129 -12.74 -4.85 10.35
CA PHE A 129 -12.56 -3.41 10.31
C PHE A 129 -13.31 -2.73 11.46
N ARG A 130 -14.62 -2.99 11.61
CA ARG A 130 -15.45 -2.39 12.67
C ARG A 130 -14.92 -2.65 14.07
N LEU A 131 -14.43 -3.87 14.31
CA LEU A 131 -13.92 -4.26 15.63
C LEU A 131 -12.53 -3.72 15.94
N ASN A 132 -11.73 -3.40 14.90
CA ASN A 132 -10.31 -3.04 15.06
C ASN A 132 -9.95 -1.77 14.32
N VAL A 133 -10.91 -0.86 14.13
CA VAL A 133 -10.72 0.37 13.33
C VAL A 133 -9.55 1.22 13.85
N TYR A 134 -9.41 1.35 15.16
CA TYR A 134 -8.32 2.13 15.76
C TYR A 134 -6.95 1.52 15.47
N SER A 135 -6.74 0.24 15.72
CA SER A 135 -5.46 -0.42 15.46
C SER A 135 -5.10 -0.41 13.97
N MET A 136 -6.11 -0.49 13.10
CA MET A 136 -5.93 -0.45 11.67
C MET A 136 -5.54 0.95 11.19
N LEU A 137 -6.28 1.98 11.63
CA LEU A 137 -5.97 3.37 11.31
C LEU A 137 -4.60 3.77 11.88
N GLU A 138 -4.33 3.41 13.12
CA GLU A 138 -3.02 3.62 13.75
C GLU A 138 -1.90 2.99 12.93
N THR A 139 -2.06 1.73 12.49
CA THR A 139 -1.05 1.06 11.65
C THR A 139 -0.84 1.78 10.33
N ILE A 140 -1.91 2.22 9.66
CA ILE A 140 -1.85 2.94 8.40
C ILE A 140 -1.18 4.30 8.59
N ILE A 141 -1.66 5.11 9.52
CA ILE A 141 -1.16 6.46 9.77
C ILE A 141 0.31 6.41 10.17
N PHE A 142 0.66 5.52 11.09
CA PHE A 142 2.04 5.38 11.56
C PHE A 142 2.97 4.88 10.44
N SER A 143 2.51 3.94 9.61
CA SER A 143 3.26 3.48 8.43
C SER A 143 3.53 4.64 7.46
N TYR A 144 2.51 5.44 7.18
CA TYR A 144 2.69 6.60 6.32
C TYR A 144 3.63 7.64 6.95
N ILE A 145 3.44 7.99 8.21
CA ILE A 145 4.29 9.00 8.89
C ILE A 145 5.76 8.57 8.83
N ILE A 146 6.08 7.36 9.29
CA ILE A 146 7.47 6.88 9.32
C ILE A 146 8.09 6.83 7.92
N LEU A 147 7.32 6.34 6.95
CA LEU A 147 7.86 6.14 5.60
C LEU A 147 7.89 7.44 4.78
N TYR A 148 7.04 8.43 5.09
CA TYR A 148 7.09 9.73 4.42
C TYR A 148 8.10 10.71 5.03
N ILE A 149 8.52 10.54 6.28
CA ILE A 149 9.53 11.42 6.90
C ILE A 149 10.82 11.51 6.05
N PRO A 150 11.44 10.41 5.60
CA PRO A 150 12.65 10.50 4.77
C PRO A 150 12.41 11.19 3.43
N LEU A 151 11.24 10.93 2.80
CA LEU A 151 10.86 11.61 1.57
C LEU A 151 10.67 13.11 1.77
N TYR A 152 9.98 13.50 2.84
CA TYR A 152 9.79 14.89 3.20
C TYR A 152 11.12 15.61 3.47
N ALA A 153 11.99 14.99 4.26
CA ALA A 153 13.32 15.53 4.54
C ALA A 153 14.16 15.70 3.25
N TYR A 154 14.10 14.72 2.35
CA TYR A 154 14.74 14.80 1.03
C TYR A 154 14.20 15.96 0.19
N LEU A 155 12.86 16.08 0.10
CA LEU A 155 12.20 17.14 -0.64
C LEU A 155 12.53 18.52 -0.06
N MET A 156 12.46 18.67 1.26
CA MET A 156 12.78 19.94 1.93
C MET A 156 14.24 20.35 1.68
N ARG A 157 15.18 19.42 1.79
CA ARG A 157 16.59 19.71 1.51
C ARG A 157 16.81 20.13 0.05
N TYR A 158 16.09 19.52 -0.87
CA TYR A 158 16.24 19.80 -2.30
C TYR A 158 15.56 21.09 -2.72
N THR A 159 14.39 21.37 -2.15
CA THR A 159 13.58 22.54 -2.51
C THR A 159 13.98 23.79 -1.74
N SER A 160 14.49 23.67 -0.50
CA SER A 160 14.85 24.83 0.34
C SER A 160 15.87 25.75 -0.31
N SER A 161 16.83 25.19 -1.06
CA SER A 161 17.83 25.97 -1.79
C SER A 161 17.25 26.73 -3.02
N LYS A 162 16.05 26.37 -3.47
CA LYS A 162 15.42 26.91 -4.68
C LYS A 162 14.12 27.67 -4.40
N ILE A 163 13.46 27.41 -3.26
CA ILE A 163 12.21 28.07 -2.85
C ILE A 163 12.45 29.53 -2.37
N SER A 164 13.68 29.91 -2.06
CA SER A 164 14.02 31.33 -1.80
C SER A 164 13.65 32.27 -2.95
N LEU A 165 13.32 31.71 -4.12
CA LEU A 165 12.85 32.43 -5.32
C LEU A 165 11.31 32.46 -5.46
N VAL A 166 10.56 31.84 -4.53
CA VAL A 166 9.09 31.83 -4.59
C VAL A 166 8.56 33.17 -4.05
N TYR A 167 8.11 34.01 -4.94
CA TYR A 167 7.44 35.25 -4.61
C TYR A 167 6.05 34.93 -4.00
N SER A 168 5.66 35.66 -2.97
CA SER A 168 4.36 35.56 -2.28
C SER A 168 3.12 35.80 -3.16
N THR A 169 3.33 36.13 -4.43
CA THR A 169 2.30 36.46 -5.42
C THR A 169 2.01 35.36 -6.43
N MET A 170 2.69 34.22 -6.35
CA MET A 170 2.46 33.11 -7.28
C MET A 170 1.12 32.41 -7.04
N LYS A 171 0.38 32.14 -8.13
CA LYS A 171 -0.82 31.30 -8.08
C LYS A 171 -0.43 29.86 -7.76
N VAL A 172 -1.32 29.13 -7.08
CA VAL A 172 -1.08 27.73 -6.66
C VAL A 172 -0.69 26.83 -7.85
N ASP A 173 -1.30 27.03 -9.02
CA ASP A 173 -1.01 26.26 -10.22
C ASP A 173 0.42 26.51 -10.75
N ASP A 174 0.90 27.76 -10.70
CA ASP A 174 2.26 28.11 -11.10
C ASP A 174 3.28 27.53 -10.11
N LEU A 175 2.94 27.52 -8.83
CA LEU A 175 3.74 26.86 -7.78
C LEU A 175 3.86 25.37 -8.01
N VAL A 176 2.75 24.71 -8.29
CA VAL A 176 2.71 23.26 -8.59
C VAL A 176 3.55 22.95 -9.83
N LYS A 177 3.39 23.72 -10.91
CA LYS A 177 4.17 23.55 -12.13
C LYS A 177 5.67 23.76 -11.88
N MET A 178 6.03 24.83 -11.15
CA MET A 178 7.43 25.08 -10.78
C MET A 178 8.02 23.94 -9.95
N VAL A 179 7.28 23.39 -8.99
CA VAL A 179 7.73 22.23 -8.20
C VAL A 179 7.94 21.01 -9.11
N PHE A 180 7.05 20.75 -10.06
CA PHE A 180 7.21 19.66 -11.01
C PHE A 180 8.42 19.86 -11.92
N ASP A 181 8.64 21.06 -12.43
CA ASP A 181 9.80 21.41 -13.26
C ASP A 181 11.12 21.30 -12.47
N LEU A 182 11.10 21.72 -11.20
CA LEU A 182 12.25 21.57 -10.29
C LEU A 182 12.58 20.12 -9.97
N LEU A 183 11.57 19.27 -9.83
CA LEU A 183 11.76 17.85 -9.52
C LEU A 183 12.26 17.06 -10.73
N GLY A 184 11.89 17.44 -11.96
CA GLY A 184 12.35 16.85 -13.20
C GLY A 184 12.40 15.32 -13.15
N GLU A 185 13.56 14.73 -13.49
CA GLU A 185 13.76 13.28 -13.46
C GLU A 185 13.58 12.65 -12.07
N LYS A 186 13.68 13.43 -10.99
CA LYS A 186 13.49 12.94 -9.62
C LYS A 186 12.06 12.52 -9.31
N ILE A 187 11.11 12.95 -10.14
CA ILE A 187 9.70 12.49 -10.05
C ILE A 187 9.62 10.97 -10.13
N ILE A 188 10.48 10.33 -10.92
CA ILE A 188 10.52 8.87 -11.06
C ILE A 188 10.86 8.23 -9.71
N PHE A 189 11.88 8.74 -9.02
CA PHE A 189 12.27 8.24 -7.69
C PHE A 189 11.16 8.46 -6.67
N ILE A 190 10.51 9.63 -6.67
CA ILE A 190 9.41 9.95 -5.76
C ILE A 190 8.23 9.00 -5.99
N ARG A 191 7.83 8.78 -7.24
CA ARG A 191 6.75 7.85 -7.58
C ARG A 191 7.08 6.42 -7.17
N THR A 192 8.30 5.97 -7.46
CA THR A 192 8.79 4.64 -7.02
C THR A 192 8.71 4.51 -5.50
N TYR A 193 9.17 5.53 -4.77
CA TYR A 193 9.12 5.55 -3.31
C TYR A 193 7.69 5.49 -2.77
N VAL A 194 6.76 6.27 -3.31
CA VAL A 194 5.34 6.28 -2.91
C VAL A 194 4.69 4.91 -3.11
N ILE A 195 5.02 4.21 -4.19
CA ILE A 195 4.52 2.85 -4.43
C ILE A 195 5.11 1.88 -3.39
N LEU A 196 6.40 1.98 -3.09
CA LEU A 196 7.04 1.16 -2.05
C LEU A 196 6.42 1.39 -0.67
N VAL A 197 6.08 2.63 -0.32
CA VAL A 197 5.33 2.95 0.91
C VAL A 197 4.00 2.20 0.93
N SER A 198 3.25 2.21 -0.16
CA SER A 198 1.97 1.48 -0.25
C SER A 198 2.12 -0.04 -0.09
N ILE A 199 3.22 -0.61 -0.58
CA ILE A 199 3.56 -2.02 -0.40
C ILE A 199 3.86 -2.31 1.09
N CYS A 200 4.64 -1.46 1.74
CA CYS A 200 4.93 -1.58 3.17
C CYS A 200 3.67 -1.46 4.04
N VAL A 201 2.74 -0.57 3.68
CA VAL A 201 1.42 -0.47 4.35
C VAL A 201 0.65 -1.78 4.19
N THR A 202 0.61 -2.35 2.98
CA THR A 202 -0.05 -3.64 2.73
C THR A 202 0.56 -4.76 3.57
N LEU A 203 1.88 -4.79 3.67
CA LEU A 203 2.62 -5.75 4.50
C LEU A 203 2.26 -5.61 5.98
N ASN A 204 2.29 -4.39 6.52
CA ASN A 204 1.96 -4.11 7.93
C ASN A 204 0.50 -4.45 8.27
N LEU A 205 -0.43 -4.19 7.36
CA LEU A 205 -1.83 -4.60 7.51
C LEU A 205 -1.99 -6.12 7.51
N GLY A 206 -1.20 -6.83 6.72
CA GLY A 206 -1.16 -8.30 6.75
C GLY A 206 -0.68 -8.85 8.08
N ILE A 207 0.39 -8.29 8.61
CA ILE A 207 0.90 -8.65 9.94
C ILE A 207 -0.16 -8.41 11.01
N LEU A 208 -0.82 -7.24 10.97
CA LEU A 208 -1.91 -6.93 11.89
C LEU A 208 -3.05 -7.94 11.77
N TYR A 209 -3.45 -8.31 10.54
CA TYR A 209 -4.49 -9.31 10.28
C TYR A 209 -4.16 -10.65 10.97
N TYR A 210 -2.96 -11.18 10.77
CA TYR A 210 -2.56 -12.44 11.38
C TYR A 210 -2.53 -12.39 12.90
N ASN A 211 -2.08 -11.28 13.46
CA ASN A 211 -2.06 -11.11 14.92
C ASN A 211 -3.47 -11.03 15.51
N LEU A 212 -4.38 -10.32 14.86
CA LEU A 212 -5.78 -10.22 15.31
C LEU A 212 -6.53 -11.56 15.20
N THR A 213 -6.23 -12.36 14.18
CA THR A 213 -6.86 -13.69 14.01
C THR A 213 -6.30 -14.74 14.97
N LYS A 214 -5.01 -14.68 15.31
CA LYS A 214 -4.40 -15.55 16.33
C LYS A 214 -4.98 -15.30 17.72
N LEU A 215 -5.18 -14.05 18.10
CA LEU A 215 -5.77 -13.69 19.39
C LEU A 215 -7.19 -14.27 19.53
N LYS A 216 -8.01 -14.22 18.49
CA LYS A 216 -9.36 -14.78 18.51
C LYS A 216 -9.40 -16.32 18.50
N GLY A 217 -8.44 -16.97 17.88
CA GLY A 217 -8.32 -18.45 17.88
C GLY A 217 -7.92 -19.02 19.23
N GLY A 218 -7.17 -18.26 20.04
CA GLY A 218 -6.79 -18.64 21.39
C GLY A 218 -7.90 -18.53 22.45
N GLU A 219 -8.88 -17.64 22.23
CA GLU A 219 -10.02 -17.46 23.13
C GLU A 219 -11.11 -18.51 22.95
N ASN A 220 -11.23 -19.12 21.77
CA ASN A 220 -12.21 -20.18 21.51
C ASN A 220 -11.77 -21.59 21.98
N ASN A 221 -10.54 -21.72 22.47
CA ASN A 221 -9.99 -22.98 23.00
C ASN A 221 -9.83 -22.96 24.54
N ARG A 222 -10.46 -22.02 25.23
CA ARG A 222 -10.62 -21.97 26.66
C ARG A 222 -12.11 -21.97 27.01
#